data_39ab11ec3a829b85be631a036fb67cc2
#
_entry.id   39ab11ec3a829b85be631a036fb67cc2
#
_cell.length_a   1.000
_cell.length_b   1.000
_cell.length_c   1.000
_cell.angle_alpha   90.00
_cell.angle_beta   90.00
_cell.angle_gamma   90.00
#
_symmetry.space_group_name_H-M   'P 1'
#
loop_
_entity.id
_entity.type
_entity.pdbx_description
1 polymer ?
#
loop_
_entity_poly.entity_id
_entity_poly.type
_entity_poly.pdbx_seq_one_letter_code
_entity_poly.pdbx_strand_id
1 'polypeptide(L)'
;MLWPDSNTRWPDELARCLHANSSTADVAVLNLGIGGNRLLRDGLGPKALARVERDVFGQQGVTCLIVFLGINDIGTRLEARKKGTPYASAADIVEGLRQLAVQAHQRGLKVIGATITPYAGAGFYWSEDGEADRQTVNAWIRTSKCFDAVIDFDVVLRDPQSPEHLAAPFDSGDHLHPSMAGYTQMARAVDLGLFVPELAGAKEPAAGVVVP
;
A
#
# COMPACT_ATOMS: atom_id res chain seq x y z
N MET A 1 7.90 9.53 -15.39
CA MET A 1 7.86 10.66 -14.42
C MET A 1 6.41 11.10 -14.29
N LEU A 2 5.83 11.08 -13.09
CA LEU A 2 4.49 11.61 -12.88
C LEU A 2 4.58 13.13 -12.88
N TRP A 3 3.71 13.78 -13.67
CA TRP A 3 3.61 15.24 -13.65
C TRP A 3 3.03 15.68 -12.31
N PRO A 4 3.59 16.69 -11.63
CA PRO A 4 2.95 17.30 -10.48
C PRO A 4 1.51 17.67 -10.83
N ASP A 5 0.59 17.47 -9.89
CA ASP A 5 -0.84 17.81 -10.00
C ASP A 5 -1.66 17.08 -11.08
N SER A 6 -1.11 16.00 -11.69
CA SER A 6 -1.88 15.19 -12.67
C SER A 6 -2.98 14.33 -12.03
N ASN A 7 -2.92 14.13 -10.71
CA ASN A 7 -3.88 13.29 -9.97
C ASN A 7 -4.12 11.92 -10.65
N THR A 8 -3.03 11.24 -11.01
CA THR A 8 -3.06 9.95 -11.72
C THR A 8 -2.43 8.81 -10.91
N ARG A 9 -2.20 9.01 -9.61
CA ARG A 9 -1.74 7.97 -8.71
C ARG A 9 -2.87 6.97 -8.44
N TRP A 10 -2.56 5.76 -8.06
CA TRP A 10 -3.59 4.74 -7.86
C TRP A 10 -4.69 5.15 -6.84
N PRO A 11 -4.43 5.91 -5.75
CA PRO A 11 -5.52 6.39 -4.89
C PRO A 11 -6.43 7.43 -5.58
N ASP A 12 -5.88 8.24 -6.49
CA ASP A 12 -6.66 9.19 -7.27
C ASP A 12 -7.59 8.44 -8.25
N GLU A 13 -7.08 7.37 -8.88
CA GLU A 13 -7.88 6.50 -9.75
C GLU A 13 -8.93 5.70 -8.96
N LEU A 14 -8.59 5.22 -7.75
CA LEU A 14 -9.55 4.59 -6.85
C LEU A 14 -10.70 5.54 -6.49
N ALA A 15 -10.38 6.80 -6.17
CA ALA A 15 -11.39 7.81 -5.89
C ALA A 15 -12.35 7.99 -7.07
N ARG A 16 -11.84 7.99 -8.32
CA ARG A 16 -12.68 8.05 -9.52
C ARG A 16 -13.57 6.81 -9.67
N CYS A 17 -13.03 5.61 -9.41
CA CYS A 17 -13.79 4.38 -9.46
C CYS A 17 -14.93 4.37 -8.42
N LEU A 18 -14.64 4.78 -7.19
CA LEU A 18 -15.64 4.88 -6.12
C LEU A 18 -16.71 5.89 -6.47
N HIS A 19 -16.34 7.07 -6.92
CA HIS A 19 -17.30 8.14 -7.28
C HIS A 19 -18.19 7.79 -8.48
N ALA A 20 -17.69 6.98 -9.40
CA ALA A 20 -18.47 6.51 -10.55
C ALA A 20 -19.46 5.39 -10.21
N ASN A 21 -19.37 4.78 -9.03
CA ASN A 21 -20.26 3.70 -8.58
C ASN A 21 -21.28 4.25 -7.58
N SER A 22 -22.57 4.13 -7.89
CA SER A 22 -23.65 4.71 -7.08
C SER A 22 -23.70 4.24 -5.63
N SER A 23 -23.20 3.04 -5.34
CA SER A 23 -23.15 2.49 -3.97
C SER A 23 -21.98 3.01 -3.13
N THR A 24 -21.02 3.66 -3.76
CA THR A 24 -19.79 4.16 -3.11
C THR A 24 -19.48 5.62 -3.45
N ALA A 25 -20.39 6.31 -4.13
CA ALA A 25 -20.17 7.67 -4.65
C ALA A 25 -19.80 8.71 -3.57
N ASP A 26 -20.26 8.49 -2.35
CA ASP A 26 -20.00 9.36 -1.20
C ASP A 26 -18.72 8.97 -0.42
N VAL A 27 -18.01 7.94 -0.85
CA VAL A 27 -16.75 7.50 -0.19
C VAL A 27 -15.60 8.38 -0.63
N ALA A 28 -14.98 9.09 0.30
CA ALA A 28 -13.79 9.89 0.05
C ALA A 28 -12.50 9.05 0.19
N VAL A 29 -11.47 9.39 -0.59
CA VAL A 29 -10.13 8.78 -0.48
C VAL A 29 -9.14 9.84 -0.01
N LEU A 30 -8.50 9.58 1.13
CA LEU A 30 -7.40 10.40 1.67
C LEU A 30 -6.07 9.71 1.34
N ASN A 31 -5.27 10.31 0.47
CA ASN A 31 -3.95 9.82 0.14
C ASN A 31 -2.90 10.42 1.09
N LEU A 32 -2.41 9.60 2.01
CA LEU A 32 -1.38 9.96 3.00
C LEU A 32 -0.02 9.34 2.67
N GLY A 33 0.16 8.84 1.44
CA GLY A 33 1.42 8.30 0.95
C GLY A 33 2.51 9.36 0.90
N ILE A 34 3.71 8.99 1.34
CA ILE A 34 4.92 9.80 1.23
C ILE A 34 5.92 9.01 0.35
N GLY A 35 6.46 9.65 -0.68
CA GLY A 35 7.47 9.01 -1.54
C GLY A 35 8.68 8.55 -0.72
N GLY A 36 9.09 7.29 -0.88
CA GLY A 36 10.19 6.71 -0.11
C GLY A 36 9.90 6.43 1.36
N ASN A 37 8.62 6.51 1.80
CA ASN A 37 8.28 6.27 3.20
C ASN A 37 8.51 4.82 3.62
N ARG A 38 9.05 4.63 4.80
CA ARG A 38 9.28 3.33 5.41
C ARG A 38 8.30 3.07 6.53
N LEU A 39 8.00 1.81 6.76
CA LEU A 39 7.15 1.37 7.85
C LEU A 39 7.83 1.56 9.22
N LEU A 40 9.12 1.20 9.30
CA LEU A 40 9.85 0.97 10.55
C LEU A 40 10.87 2.04 10.91
N ARG A 41 11.31 2.85 9.94
CA ARG A 41 12.41 3.80 10.14
C ARG A 41 12.13 5.13 9.46
N ASP A 42 12.57 6.20 10.07
CA ASP A 42 12.56 7.53 9.45
C ASP A 42 13.48 7.57 8.21
N GLY A 43 13.15 8.43 7.26
CA GLY A 43 13.89 8.61 6.01
C GLY A 43 13.41 9.86 5.29
N LEU A 44 12.79 9.70 4.12
CA LEU A 44 12.17 10.82 3.39
C LEU A 44 10.89 11.35 4.07
N GLY A 45 10.63 10.90 5.27
CA GLY A 45 9.58 11.35 6.18
C GLY A 45 9.60 10.49 7.43
N PRO A 46 8.80 10.83 8.46
CA PRO A 46 8.64 9.98 9.64
C PRO A 46 8.13 8.59 9.24
N LYS A 47 8.61 7.56 9.91
CA LYS A 47 8.14 6.18 9.69
C LYS A 47 6.61 6.07 9.86
N ALA A 48 5.98 5.20 9.09
CA ALA A 48 4.51 5.08 9.10
C ALA A 48 3.95 4.80 10.49
N LEU A 49 4.59 3.92 11.27
CA LEU A 49 4.19 3.62 12.65
C LEU A 49 4.25 4.84 13.60
N ALA A 50 5.10 5.83 13.32
CA ALA A 50 5.18 7.04 14.16
C ALA A 50 4.15 8.11 13.77
N ARG A 51 3.70 8.12 12.51
CA ARG A 51 2.79 9.15 12.00
C ARG A 51 1.33 8.72 11.91
N VAL A 52 1.04 7.41 12.04
CA VAL A 52 -0.31 6.85 11.86
C VAL A 52 -1.34 7.49 12.81
N GLU A 53 -0.96 7.80 14.04
CA GLU A 53 -1.84 8.46 15.01
C GLU A 53 -2.30 9.83 14.53
N ARG A 54 -1.35 10.65 14.05
CA ARG A 54 -1.64 11.98 13.54
C ARG A 54 -2.34 11.94 12.19
N ASP A 55 -1.81 11.13 11.27
CA ASP A 55 -2.18 11.22 9.85
C ASP A 55 -3.45 10.41 9.53
N VAL A 56 -3.66 9.29 10.21
CA VAL A 56 -4.80 8.39 9.99
C VAL A 56 -5.86 8.55 11.07
N PHE A 57 -5.48 8.26 12.31
CA PHE A 57 -6.45 8.19 13.41
C PHE A 57 -6.95 9.56 13.85
N GLY A 58 -6.20 10.63 13.57
CA GLY A 58 -6.64 12.00 13.77
C GLY A 58 -7.63 12.54 12.74
N GLN A 59 -7.88 11.80 11.65
CA GLN A 59 -8.86 12.21 10.63
C GLN A 59 -10.28 11.83 11.05
N GLN A 60 -11.21 12.76 10.89
CA GLN A 60 -12.63 12.50 11.18
C GLN A 60 -13.28 11.71 10.04
N GLY A 61 -14.17 10.78 10.38
CA GLY A 61 -14.96 10.02 9.40
C GLY A 61 -14.17 8.92 8.67
N VAL A 62 -12.95 8.60 9.08
CA VAL A 62 -12.21 7.45 8.53
C VAL A 62 -12.84 6.17 9.05
N THR A 63 -13.20 5.27 8.14
CA THR A 63 -13.77 3.96 8.45
C THR A 63 -12.91 2.81 7.93
N CYS A 64 -12.00 3.09 6.97
CA CYS A 64 -11.18 2.08 6.32
C CYS A 64 -9.75 2.58 6.11
N LEU A 65 -8.78 1.71 6.35
CA LEU A 65 -7.36 1.93 6.13
C LEU A 65 -6.84 0.90 5.12
N ILE A 66 -6.29 1.34 3.98
CA ILE A 66 -5.56 0.48 3.07
C ILE A 66 -4.06 0.62 3.35
N VAL A 67 -3.39 -0.46 3.70
CA VAL A 67 -1.97 -0.48 4.03
C VAL A 67 -1.17 -1.02 2.86
N PHE A 68 -0.39 -0.15 2.21
CA PHE A 68 0.52 -0.47 1.11
C PHE A 68 1.91 0.06 1.42
N LEU A 69 2.70 -0.69 2.18
CA LEU A 69 3.99 -0.31 2.74
C LEU A 69 4.97 -1.50 2.74
N GLY A 70 6.26 -1.22 2.86
CA GLY A 70 7.31 -2.23 3.05
C GLY A 70 8.39 -2.24 1.96
N ILE A 71 8.09 -1.82 0.73
CA ILE A 71 9.11 -1.84 -0.34
C ILE A 71 10.33 -0.97 -0.01
N ASN A 72 10.15 0.16 0.67
CA ASN A 72 11.24 1.04 1.04
C ASN A 72 12.05 0.51 2.24
N ASP A 73 11.43 -0.28 3.11
CA ASP A 73 12.14 -1.01 4.17
C ASP A 73 13.03 -2.10 3.57
N ILE A 74 12.55 -2.81 2.53
CA ILE A 74 13.29 -3.82 1.80
C ILE A 74 14.39 -3.19 0.95
N GLY A 75 14.06 -2.25 0.07
CA GLY A 75 14.96 -1.73 -0.97
C GLY A 75 16.13 -0.92 -0.43
N THR A 76 15.99 -0.29 0.75
CA THR A 76 17.08 0.47 1.38
C THR A 76 18.18 -0.41 2.01
N ARG A 77 18.02 -1.75 2.02
CA ARG A 77 19.02 -2.66 2.59
C ARG A 77 20.39 -2.59 1.93
N LEU A 78 20.46 -2.37 0.62
CA LEU A 78 21.74 -2.27 -0.10
C LEU A 78 22.53 -1.05 0.37
N GLU A 79 21.87 0.08 0.57
CA GLU A 79 22.49 1.28 1.12
C GLU A 79 22.90 1.07 2.58
N ALA A 80 22.03 0.45 3.38
CA ALA A 80 22.31 0.14 4.77
C ALA A 80 23.56 -0.77 4.91
N ARG A 81 23.69 -1.79 4.06
CA ARG A 81 24.87 -2.66 4.03
C ARG A 81 26.16 -1.89 3.71
N LYS A 82 26.10 -1.01 2.70
CA LYS A 82 27.26 -0.16 2.35
C LYS A 82 27.69 0.75 3.49
N LYS A 83 26.74 1.21 4.31
CA LYS A 83 26.98 2.08 5.47
C LYS A 83 27.25 1.32 6.77
N GLY A 84 27.17 -0.01 6.78
CA GLY A 84 27.29 -0.81 7.99
C GLY A 84 26.16 -0.55 9.00
N THR A 85 24.97 -0.12 8.54
CA THR A 85 23.83 0.17 9.40
C THR A 85 22.80 -0.97 9.35
N PRO A 86 22.00 -1.17 10.42
CA PRO A 86 20.95 -2.17 10.41
C PRO A 86 19.90 -1.91 9.31
N TYR A 87 19.27 -2.96 8.79
CA TYR A 87 18.13 -2.90 7.88
C TYR A 87 17.02 -3.85 8.38
N ALA A 88 15.81 -3.68 7.86
CA ALA A 88 14.66 -4.49 8.25
C ALA A 88 14.70 -5.87 7.58
N SER A 89 14.38 -6.91 8.33
CA SER A 89 14.07 -8.25 7.84
C SER A 89 12.58 -8.35 7.45
N ALA A 90 12.20 -9.43 6.75
CA ALA A 90 10.80 -9.75 6.51
C ALA A 90 10.00 -9.85 7.81
N ALA A 91 10.59 -10.45 8.86
CA ALA A 91 9.94 -10.58 10.16
C ALA A 91 9.67 -9.23 10.83
N ASP A 92 10.61 -8.29 10.74
CA ASP A 92 10.42 -6.93 11.27
C ASP A 92 9.29 -6.20 10.53
N ILE A 93 9.22 -6.35 9.20
CA ILE A 93 8.18 -5.73 8.37
C ILE A 93 6.81 -6.33 8.70
N VAL A 94 6.72 -7.66 8.79
CA VAL A 94 5.50 -8.37 9.19
C VAL A 94 5.01 -7.89 10.56
N GLU A 95 5.91 -7.80 11.54
CA GLU A 95 5.54 -7.32 12.87
C GLU A 95 5.05 -5.85 12.84
N GLY A 96 5.70 -4.99 12.06
CA GLY A 96 5.26 -3.61 11.89
C GLY A 96 3.88 -3.48 11.23
N LEU A 97 3.61 -4.28 10.19
CA LEU A 97 2.30 -4.35 9.55
C LEU A 97 1.23 -4.85 10.51
N ARG A 98 1.55 -5.89 11.31
CA ARG A 98 0.66 -6.42 12.33
C ARG A 98 0.32 -5.37 13.39
N GLN A 99 1.31 -4.63 13.89
CA GLN A 99 1.10 -3.56 14.87
C GLN A 99 0.18 -2.47 14.31
N LEU A 100 0.37 -2.06 13.06
CA LEU A 100 -0.46 -1.06 12.40
C LEU A 100 -1.91 -1.55 12.27
N ALA A 101 -2.12 -2.80 11.83
CA ALA A 101 -3.46 -3.38 11.73
C ALA A 101 -4.16 -3.47 13.09
N VAL A 102 -3.45 -3.93 14.13
CA VAL A 102 -4.01 -4.01 15.50
C VAL A 102 -4.42 -2.63 16.01
N GLN A 103 -3.57 -1.60 15.83
CA GLN A 103 -3.90 -0.24 16.24
C GLN A 103 -5.13 0.32 15.52
N ALA A 104 -5.28 0.04 14.23
CA ALA A 104 -6.43 0.46 13.43
C ALA A 104 -7.72 -0.27 13.87
N HIS A 105 -7.66 -1.58 14.08
CA HIS A 105 -8.79 -2.37 14.58
C HIS A 105 -9.26 -1.91 15.98
N GLN A 106 -8.31 -1.54 16.87
CA GLN A 106 -8.66 -0.98 18.19
C GLN A 106 -9.45 0.33 18.11
N ARG A 107 -9.41 1.01 16.94
CA ARG A 107 -10.19 2.22 16.65
C ARG A 107 -11.43 1.95 15.79
N GLY A 108 -11.76 0.69 15.59
CA GLY A 108 -12.93 0.28 14.81
C GLY A 108 -12.78 0.44 13.31
N LEU A 109 -11.55 0.63 12.81
CA LEU A 109 -11.31 0.75 11.37
C LEU A 109 -11.25 -0.63 10.72
N LYS A 110 -11.85 -0.75 9.53
CA LYS A 110 -11.59 -1.85 8.60
C LYS A 110 -10.18 -1.69 8.04
N VAL A 111 -9.39 -2.76 8.03
CA VAL A 111 -8.01 -2.71 7.56
C VAL A 111 -7.81 -3.64 6.37
N ILE A 112 -7.37 -3.07 5.25
CA ILE A 112 -7.10 -3.80 4.01
C ILE A 112 -5.59 -3.83 3.79
N GLY A 113 -5.01 -5.02 3.71
CA GLY A 113 -3.60 -5.20 3.36
C GLY A 113 -3.41 -5.23 1.85
N ALA A 114 -2.41 -4.51 1.33
CA ALA A 114 -2.03 -4.60 -0.07
C ALA A 114 -0.65 -5.24 -0.20
N THR A 115 -0.51 -6.21 -1.14
CA THR A 115 0.78 -6.87 -1.37
C THR A 115 1.77 -5.94 -2.07
N ILE A 116 3.05 -6.09 -1.73
CA ILE A 116 4.16 -5.31 -2.30
C ILE A 116 4.38 -5.75 -3.74
N THR A 117 4.39 -4.79 -4.67
CA THR A 117 4.57 -5.01 -6.10
C THR A 117 5.97 -5.54 -6.44
N PRO A 118 6.15 -6.24 -7.58
CA PRO A 118 7.45 -6.62 -8.09
C PRO A 118 8.36 -5.41 -8.32
N TYR A 119 9.68 -5.62 -8.20
CA TYR A 119 10.66 -4.54 -8.38
C TYR A 119 12.01 -5.02 -8.94
N ALA A 120 12.07 -6.22 -9.53
CA ALA A 120 13.29 -6.69 -10.18
C ALA A 120 13.66 -5.77 -11.34
N GLY A 121 14.96 -5.47 -11.44
CA GLY A 121 15.46 -4.45 -12.37
C GLY A 121 15.67 -3.07 -11.76
N ALA A 122 15.13 -2.77 -10.59
CA ALA A 122 15.40 -1.53 -9.85
C ALA A 122 16.82 -1.54 -9.27
N GLY A 123 17.82 -1.25 -10.07
CA GLY A 123 19.23 -1.58 -9.89
C GLY A 123 19.89 -1.15 -8.57
N PHE A 124 19.41 -0.13 -7.89
CA PHE A 124 19.92 0.29 -6.58
C PHE A 124 19.06 -0.17 -5.40
N TYR A 125 17.90 -0.75 -5.70
CA TYR A 125 16.90 -1.20 -4.71
C TYR A 125 16.81 -2.71 -4.65
N TRP A 126 16.90 -3.39 -5.81
CA TRP A 126 16.67 -4.81 -5.91
C TRP A 126 17.87 -5.63 -5.42
N SER A 127 17.58 -6.71 -4.73
CA SER A 127 18.53 -7.79 -4.41
C SER A 127 17.75 -9.10 -4.26
N GLU A 128 18.43 -10.22 -4.50
CA GLU A 128 17.83 -11.56 -4.42
C GLU A 128 17.21 -11.83 -3.04
N ASP A 129 17.92 -11.49 -1.97
CA ASP A 129 17.42 -11.63 -0.60
C ASP A 129 16.30 -10.60 -0.27
N GLY A 130 16.30 -9.45 -0.94
CA GLY A 130 15.21 -8.50 -0.87
C GLY A 130 13.94 -9.02 -1.51
N GLU A 131 14.07 -9.71 -2.64
CA GLU A 131 12.93 -10.38 -3.28
C GLU A 131 12.40 -11.54 -2.41
N ALA A 132 13.28 -12.34 -1.81
CA ALA A 132 12.87 -13.38 -0.87
C ALA A 132 12.08 -12.82 0.32
N ASP A 133 12.51 -11.67 0.87
CA ASP A 133 11.76 -10.98 1.92
C ASP A 133 10.42 -10.44 1.41
N ARG A 134 10.36 -9.86 0.20
CA ARG A 134 9.12 -9.41 -0.41
C ARG A 134 8.10 -10.54 -0.53
N GLN A 135 8.54 -11.70 -1.04
CA GLN A 135 7.70 -12.89 -1.15
C GLN A 135 7.21 -13.38 0.22
N THR A 136 8.08 -13.36 1.22
CA THR A 136 7.72 -13.75 2.60
C THR A 136 6.66 -12.81 3.18
N VAL A 137 6.83 -11.49 3.03
CA VAL A 137 5.87 -10.49 3.49
C VAL A 137 4.55 -10.63 2.74
N ASN A 138 4.58 -10.79 1.41
CA ASN A 138 3.37 -10.95 0.59
C ASN A 138 2.61 -12.25 0.94
N ALA A 139 3.32 -13.36 1.19
CA ALA A 139 2.70 -14.58 1.64
C ALA A 139 1.97 -14.39 2.99
N TRP A 140 2.59 -13.67 3.92
CA TRP A 140 1.97 -13.34 5.19
C TRP A 140 0.75 -12.43 5.02
N ILE A 141 0.83 -11.38 4.19
CA ILE A 141 -0.32 -10.50 3.91
C ILE A 141 -1.51 -11.33 3.40
N ARG A 142 -1.28 -12.27 2.49
CA ARG A 142 -2.34 -13.11 1.91
C ARG A 142 -2.96 -14.09 2.89
N THR A 143 -2.22 -14.60 3.87
CA THR A 143 -2.62 -15.77 4.66
C THR A 143 -2.84 -15.54 6.14
N SER A 144 -2.33 -14.43 6.70
CA SER A 144 -2.29 -14.20 8.15
C SER A 144 -3.64 -13.95 8.80
N LYS A 145 -4.67 -13.58 8.01
CA LYS A 145 -5.97 -13.10 8.51
C LYS A 145 -5.86 -11.88 9.45
N CYS A 146 -4.74 -11.17 9.36
CA CYS A 146 -4.51 -9.94 10.11
C CYS A 146 -5.26 -8.73 9.51
N PHE A 147 -5.65 -8.85 8.26
CA PHE A 147 -6.40 -7.86 7.50
C PHE A 147 -7.82 -8.36 7.25
N ASP A 148 -8.79 -7.45 7.19
CA ASP A 148 -10.18 -7.77 6.88
C ASP A 148 -10.36 -8.15 5.40
N ALA A 149 -9.49 -7.61 4.54
CA ALA A 149 -9.40 -7.98 3.13
C ALA A 149 -7.97 -7.79 2.61
N VAL A 150 -7.67 -8.36 1.45
CA VAL A 150 -6.37 -8.23 0.78
C VAL A 150 -6.57 -7.76 -0.65
N ILE A 151 -5.77 -6.76 -1.06
CA ILE A 151 -5.64 -6.36 -2.46
C ILE A 151 -4.30 -6.91 -2.96
N ASP A 152 -4.34 -7.80 -3.94
CA ASP A 152 -3.13 -8.46 -4.43
C ASP A 152 -2.49 -7.70 -5.59
N PHE A 153 -1.88 -6.54 -5.30
CA PHE A 153 -1.19 -5.73 -6.30
C PHE A 153 0.01 -6.44 -6.94
N ASP A 154 0.63 -7.39 -6.23
CA ASP A 154 1.70 -8.23 -6.79
C ASP A 154 1.18 -9.03 -7.99
N VAL A 155 0.06 -9.75 -7.83
CA VAL A 155 -0.54 -10.53 -8.92
C VAL A 155 -1.05 -9.64 -10.04
N VAL A 156 -1.59 -8.47 -9.70
CA VAL A 156 -2.18 -7.52 -10.66
C VAL A 156 -1.15 -6.93 -11.62
N LEU A 157 0.08 -6.66 -11.12
CA LEU A 157 1.08 -5.91 -11.88
C LEU A 157 2.26 -6.74 -12.36
N ARG A 158 2.44 -7.96 -11.86
CA ARG A 158 3.61 -8.78 -12.23
C ARG A 158 3.55 -9.28 -13.67
N ASP A 159 4.72 -9.47 -14.26
CA ASP A 159 4.86 -10.23 -15.49
C ASP A 159 4.56 -11.72 -15.23
N PRO A 160 3.61 -12.34 -15.95
CA PRO A 160 3.30 -13.76 -15.75
C PRO A 160 4.46 -14.72 -16.04
N GLN A 161 5.42 -14.31 -16.88
CA GLN A 161 6.59 -15.13 -17.26
C GLN A 161 7.79 -14.89 -16.34
N SER A 162 7.84 -13.72 -15.68
CA SER A 162 8.92 -13.30 -14.78
C SER A 162 8.31 -12.58 -13.57
N PRO A 163 7.72 -13.31 -12.61
CA PRO A 163 6.86 -12.73 -11.56
C PRO A 163 7.54 -11.73 -10.62
N GLU A 164 8.85 -11.69 -10.60
CA GLU A 164 9.66 -10.70 -9.87
C GLU A 164 9.74 -9.32 -10.56
N HIS A 165 9.30 -9.23 -11.83
CA HIS A 165 9.25 -8.00 -12.61
C HIS A 165 7.84 -7.44 -12.72
N LEU A 166 7.74 -6.12 -12.86
CA LEU A 166 6.52 -5.49 -13.35
C LEU A 166 6.30 -5.89 -14.81
N ALA A 167 5.06 -6.17 -15.20
CA ALA A 167 4.72 -6.35 -16.61
C ALA A 167 5.02 -5.05 -17.38
N ALA A 168 5.57 -5.16 -18.58
CA ALA A 168 6.05 -4.03 -19.37
C ALA A 168 5.05 -2.86 -19.54
N PRO A 169 3.73 -3.08 -19.72
CA PRO A 169 2.77 -1.97 -19.79
C PRO A 169 2.59 -1.23 -18.44
N PHE A 170 2.91 -1.88 -17.33
CA PHE A 170 2.70 -1.37 -15.98
C PHE A 170 3.96 -0.80 -15.34
N ASP A 171 5.12 -0.93 -15.98
CA ASP A 171 6.40 -0.39 -15.54
C ASP A 171 6.56 1.06 -16.00
N SER A 172 6.98 1.96 -15.10
CA SER A 172 7.31 3.34 -15.48
C SER A 172 8.66 3.47 -16.19
N GLY A 173 9.44 2.39 -16.29
CA GLY A 173 10.78 2.33 -16.83
C GLY A 173 11.88 2.40 -15.77
N ASP A 174 11.54 2.57 -14.51
CA ASP A 174 12.49 2.50 -13.38
C ASP A 174 12.45 1.16 -12.63
N HIS A 175 11.58 0.26 -13.05
CA HIS A 175 11.36 -1.09 -12.52
C HIS A 175 10.94 -1.13 -11.03
N LEU A 176 10.49 0.00 -10.48
CA LEU A 176 10.05 0.13 -9.10
C LEU A 176 8.65 0.73 -9.00
N HIS A 177 8.41 1.80 -9.75
CA HIS A 177 7.13 2.50 -9.70
C HIS A 177 6.24 2.07 -10.87
N PRO A 178 4.95 1.81 -10.61
CA PRO A 178 4.00 1.57 -11.67
C PRO A 178 3.85 2.76 -12.62
N SER A 179 3.61 2.48 -13.89
CA SER A 179 3.21 3.47 -14.88
C SER A 179 1.81 4.00 -14.61
N MET A 180 1.35 5.00 -15.36
CA MET A 180 -0.05 5.47 -15.30
C MET A 180 -1.04 4.33 -15.57
N ALA A 181 -0.73 3.46 -16.54
CA ALA A 181 -1.55 2.27 -16.83
C ALA A 181 -1.54 1.30 -15.64
N GLY A 182 -0.38 1.13 -14.99
CA GLY A 182 -0.24 0.34 -13.76
C GLY A 182 -1.09 0.90 -12.62
N TYR A 183 -1.06 2.20 -12.37
CA TYR A 183 -1.90 2.82 -11.35
C TYR A 183 -3.40 2.67 -11.63
N THR A 184 -3.81 2.81 -12.89
CA THR A 184 -5.20 2.56 -13.29
C THR A 184 -5.59 1.10 -13.05
N GLN A 185 -4.69 0.16 -13.38
CA GLN A 185 -4.92 -1.27 -13.15
C GLN A 185 -5.00 -1.61 -11.65
N MET A 186 -4.15 -1.01 -10.82
CA MET A 186 -4.23 -1.14 -9.35
C MET A 186 -5.61 -0.72 -8.83
N ALA A 187 -6.07 0.47 -9.22
CA ALA A 187 -7.37 0.97 -8.78
C ALA A 187 -8.54 0.07 -9.20
N ARG A 188 -8.51 -0.44 -10.44
CA ARG A 188 -9.53 -1.35 -10.97
C ARG A 188 -9.55 -2.73 -10.30
N ALA A 189 -8.43 -3.14 -9.73
CA ALA A 189 -8.33 -4.40 -9.01
C ALA A 189 -8.91 -4.35 -7.59
N VAL A 190 -9.25 -3.16 -7.11
CA VAL A 190 -9.87 -2.99 -5.79
C VAL A 190 -11.35 -3.35 -5.88
N ASP A 191 -11.79 -4.29 -5.06
CA ASP A 191 -13.22 -4.60 -4.91
C ASP A 191 -13.94 -3.43 -4.21
N LEU A 192 -14.76 -2.71 -4.96
CA LEU A 192 -15.50 -1.57 -4.43
C LEU A 192 -16.54 -1.98 -3.39
N GLY A 193 -17.00 -3.24 -3.39
CA GLY A 193 -17.90 -3.79 -2.38
C GLY A 193 -17.33 -3.72 -0.97
N LEU A 194 -15.99 -3.63 -0.83
CA LEU A 194 -15.31 -3.45 0.46
C LEU A 194 -15.66 -2.13 1.16
N PHE A 195 -16.14 -1.14 0.41
CA PHE A 195 -16.43 0.22 0.90
C PHE A 195 -17.93 0.55 0.94
N VAL A 196 -18.79 -0.38 0.53
CA VAL A 196 -20.23 -0.19 0.68
C VAL A 196 -20.55 -0.19 2.18
N PRO A 197 -21.18 0.87 2.71
CA PRO A 197 -21.61 0.88 4.11
C PRO A 197 -22.51 -0.33 4.38
N GLU A 198 -22.20 -1.11 5.42
CA GLU A 198 -23.18 -2.08 5.90
C GLU A 198 -24.44 -1.31 6.32
N LEU A 199 -25.60 -1.77 5.87
CA LEU A 199 -26.90 -1.19 6.22
C LEU A 199 -27.18 -1.38 7.72
N ALA A 200 -26.43 -0.68 8.56
CA ALA A 200 -26.77 -0.45 9.94
C ALA A 200 -27.64 0.81 9.97
N GLY A 201 -28.89 0.67 10.39
CA GLY A 201 -29.87 1.75 10.38
C GLY A 201 -29.49 2.95 11.24
N ALA A 202 -28.72 3.86 10.70
CA ALA A 202 -28.58 5.26 11.12
C ALA A 202 -27.74 6.00 10.06
N LYS A 203 -28.03 7.27 9.83
CA LYS A 203 -27.21 8.19 9.04
C LYS A 203 -25.83 8.31 9.68
N GLU A 204 -24.88 7.53 9.23
CA GLU A 204 -23.48 7.75 9.55
C GLU A 204 -22.83 8.70 8.51
N PRO A 205 -21.87 9.52 8.92
CA PRO A 205 -21.17 10.42 8.01
C PRO A 205 -20.46 9.63 6.91
N ALA A 206 -20.26 10.26 5.75
CA ALA A 206 -19.59 9.68 4.60
C ALA A 206 -18.32 8.90 4.98
N ALA A 207 -18.21 7.66 4.54
CA ALA A 207 -17.06 6.80 4.81
C ALA A 207 -15.78 7.36 4.17
N GLY A 208 -14.69 7.42 4.92
CA GLY A 208 -13.39 7.84 4.44
C GLY A 208 -12.41 6.66 4.34
N VAL A 209 -11.77 6.53 3.19
CA VAL A 209 -10.69 5.56 2.94
C VAL A 209 -9.36 6.27 3.01
N VAL A 210 -8.43 5.76 3.81
CA VAL A 210 -7.07 6.31 3.95
C VAL A 210 -6.05 5.35 3.37
N VAL A 211 -5.11 5.90 2.60
CA VAL A 211 -3.95 5.20 2.04
C VAL A 211 -2.70 5.87 2.60
N PRO A 212 -1.97 5.23 3.51
CA PRO A 212 -0.74 5.76 4.09
C PRO A 212 0.46 5.69 3.16
#